data_7a0b48725f322fce258c2721ae130f70
#
_entry.id   7a0b48725f322fce258c2721ae130f70
#
_cell.length_a   1.000
_cell.length_b   1.000
_cell.length_c   1.000
_cell.angle_alpha   90.00
_cell.angle_beta   90.00
_cell.angle_gamma   90.00
#
_symmetry.space_group_name_H-M   'P 1'
#
loop_
_entity.id
_entity.type
_entity.pdbx_description
1 polymer ?
#
loop_
_entity_poly.entity_id
_entity_poly.type
_entity_poly.pdbx_seq_one_letter_code
_entity_poly.pdbx_strand_id
1 'polypeptide(L)'
;MLNANRLSVLREVVSRGSFSAAADALSYSQSAVSQAIATLEGEVGAPLIERDRRGVRPTAAGAALAAHAEGILGRMDDAEAEVAAIAGGRGGRLRIASFPTAGATLMPQAVARFRAAHPGVEVSLAEGESEQIAPRLRAGDFEIVILFEFVGVGERLGAGMRRFELLDDPLHLALPAEHPLASRRKLRLEDLREQSWVQTSAASPCARHVVRSCHAAGFEPRVSFESDDYQTVQGLVAAGVGVALIPQLALSTVRPDIRIRSLDPRSPVRKVFAATPRAAAVTPAVATMLDVLREISRNAADAAA
;
A
#
# COMPACT_ATOMS: atom_id res chain seq x y z
N MET A 1 -21.68 10.37 -24.43
CA MET A 1 -20.47 9.54 -24.18
C MET A 1 -19.58 10.31 -23.21
N LEU A 2 -19.02 9.65 -22.20
CA LEU A 2 -18.17 10.29 -21.18
C LEU A 2 -16.96 11.00 -21.84
N ASN A 3 -16.64 12.20 -21.37
CA ASN A 3 -15.55 13.01 -21.88
C ASN A 3 -14.44 13.13 -20.81
N ALA A 4 -13.19 12.88 -21.20
CA ALA A 4 -12.04 12.88 -20.31
C ALA A 4 -11.87 14.20 -19.52
N ASN A 5 -12.00 15.34 -20.19
CA ASN A 5 -11.88 16.63 -19.51
C ASN A 5 -12.96 16.83 -18.44
N ARG A 6 -14.19 16.39 -18.68
CA ARG A 6 -15.27 16.48 -17.68
C ARG A 6 -15.07 15.49 -16.53
N LEU A 7 -14.52 14.30 -16.80
CA LEU A 7 -14.12 13.36 -15.75
C LEU A 7 -13.00 13.93 -14.87
N SER A 8 -12.01 14.61 -15.47
CA SER A 8 -10.96 15.31 -14.72
C SER A 8 -11.53 16.43 -13.84
N VAL A 9 -12.48 17.20 -14.36
CA VAL A 9 -13.17 18.24 -13.57
C VAL A 9 -13.94 17.63 -12.40
N LEU A 10 -14.67 16.53 -12.59
CA LEU A 10 -15.39 15.85 -11.51
C LEU A 10 -14.42 15.37 -10.43
N ARG A 11 -13.32 14.73 -10.82
CA ARG A 11 -12.28 14.27 -9.87
C ARG A 11 -11.75 15.41 -9.01
N GLU A 12 -11.39 16.54 -9.63
CA GLU A 12 -10.86 17.70 -8.89
C GLU A 12 -11.90 18.33 -7.96
N VAL A 13 -13.17 18.44 -8.39
CA VAL A 13 -14.25 18.96 -7.54
C VAL A 13 -14.49 18.06 -6.33
N VAL A 14 -14.51 16.74 -6.52
CA VAL A 14 -14.70 15.76 -5.45
C VAL A 14 -13.50 15.76 -4.48
N SER A 15 -12.28 15.78 -5.00
CA SER A 15 -11.06 15.78 -4.19
C SER A 15 -10.91 17.03 -3.32
N ARG A 16 -11.27 18.20 -3.86
CA ARG A 16 -11.09 19.49 -3.17
C ARG A 16 -12.33 19.97 -2.41
N GLY A 17 -13.50 19.36 -2.62
CA GLY A 17 -14.74 19.77 -1.99
C GLY A 17 -15.18 21.20 -2.35
N SER A 18 -14.66 21.78 -3.45
CA SER A 18 -14.89 23.17 -3.82
C SER A 18 -14.74 23.39 -5.31
N PHE A 19 -15.73 24.05 -5.92
CA PHE A 19 -15.68 24.45 -7.34
C PHE A 19 -14.59 25.48 -7.62
N SER A 20 -14.39 26.44 -6.71
CA SER A 20 -13.34 27.46 -6.87
C SER A 20 -11.94 26.86 -6.77
N ALA A 21 -11.70 25.99 -5.77
CA ALA A 21 -10.43 25.33 -5.62
C ALA A 21 -10.10 24.38 -6.79
N ALA A 22 -11.12 23.71 -7.35
CA ALA A 22 -10.96 22.90 -8.55
C ALA A 22 -10.67 23.76 -9.79
N ALA A 23 -11.32 24.92 -9.90
CA ALA A 23 -11.09 25.88 -11.01
C ALA A 23 -9.64 26.40 -10.98
N ASP A 24 -9.16 26.81 -9.82
CA ASP A 24 -7.77 27.27 -9.62
C ASP A 24 -6.76 26.19 -10.02
N ALA A 25 -7.00 24.95 -9.58
CA ALA A 25 -6.11 23.82 -9.88
C ALA A 25 -6.05 23.45 -11.36
N LEU A 26 -7.18 23.59 -12.05
CA LEU A 26 -7.29 23.28 -13.49
C LEU A 26 -7.00 24.48 -14.39
N SER A 27 -6.71 25.65 -13.82
CA SER A 27 -6.60 26.93 -14.56
C SER A 27 -7.85 27.24 -15.38
N TYR A 28 -9.02 26.96 -14.81
CA TYR A 28 -10.34 27.25 -15.39
C TYR A 28 -11.05 28.35 -14.59
N SER A 29 -12.12 28.91 -15.17
CA SER A 29 -13.05 29.73 -14.39
C SER A 29 -14.02 28.83 -13.60
N GLN A 30 -14.48 29.31 -12.45
CA GLN A 30 -15.49 28.57 -11.66
C GLN A 30 -16.76 28.28 -12.46
N SER A 31 -17.17 29.21 -13.37
CA SER A 31 -18.30 29.01 -14.27
C SER A 31 -18.06 27.84 -15.24
N ALA A 32 -16.84 27.74 -15.80
CA ALA A 32 -16.48 26.64 -16.70
C ALA A 32 -16.51 25.27 -15.97
N VAL A 33 -16.00 25.22 -14.75
CA VAL A 33 -16.08 24.00 -13.90
C VAL A 33 -17.53 23.62 -13.61
N SER A 34 -18.37 24.60 -13.22
CA SER A 34 -19.81 24.38 -12.97
C SER A 34 -20.54 23.88 -14.21
N GLN A 35 -20.25 24.47 -15.37
CA GLN A 35 -20.83 24.04 -16.65
C GLN A 35 -20.41 22.63 -17.05
N ALA A 36 -19.14 22.29 -16.83
CA ALA A 36 -18.60 20.94 -17.09
C ALA A 36 -19.30 19.88 -16.27
N ILE A 37 -19.51 20.15 -14.96
CA ILE A 37 -20.26 19.25 -14.07
C ILE A 37 -21.72 19.12 -14.52
N ALA A 38 -22.41 20.22 -14.77
CA ALA A 38 -23.81 20.18 -15.22
C ALA A 38 -23.97 19.41 -16.54
N THR A 39 -23.03 19.56 -17.45
CA THR A 39 -23.03 18.81 -18.72
C THR A 39 -22.81 17.32 -18.46
N LEU A 40 -21.88 16.96 -17.57
CA LEU A 40 -21.61 15.57 -17.22
C LEU A 40 -22.82 14.91 -16.52
N GLU A 41 -23.49 15.63 -15.62
CA GLU A 41 -24.75 15.18 -14.99
C GLU A 41 -25.84 14.92 -16.01
N GLY A 42 -25.97 15.79 -17.01
CA GLY A 42 -26.87 15.59 -18.14
C GLY A 42 -26.52 14.37 -18.99
N GLU A 43 -25.25 14.08 -19.20
CA GLU A 43 -24.79 12.91 -19.97
C GLU A 43 -25.02 11.58 -19.22
N VAL A 44 -24.84 11.57 -17.90
CA VAL A 44 -25.04 10.35 -17.08
C VAL A 44 -26.48 10.20 -16.59
N GLY A 45 -27.30 11.26 -16.71
CA GLY A 45 -28.70 11.25 -16.29
C GLY A 45 -28.91 11.21 -14.77
N ALA A 46 -27.92 11.64 -13.99
CA ALA A 46 -27.98 11.64 -12.54
C ALA A 46 -27.17 12.80 -11.95
N PRO A 47 -27.61 13.40 -10.81
CA PRO A 47 -26.82 14.38 -10.10
C PRO A 47 -25.54 13.71 -9.53
N LEU A 48 -24.39 14.37 -9.72
CA LEU A 48 -23.10 13.88 -9.26
C LEU A 48 -22.59 14.66 -8.03
N ILE A 49 -23.04 15.91 -7.89
CA ILE A 49 -22.59 16.81 -6.84
C ILE A 49 -23.79 17.40 -6.10
N GLU A 50 -23.72 17.35 -4.77
CA GLU A 50 -24.65 18.04 -3.87
C GLU A 50 -23.99 19.27 -3.26
N ARG A 51 -24.78 20.35 -3.11
CA ARG A 51 -24.37 21.58 -2.43
C ARG A 51 -25.20 21.75 -1.16
N ASP A 52 -24.54 21.80 -0.04
CA ASP A 52 -25.18 22.09 1.23
C ASP A 52 -24.47 23.26 1.95
N ARG A 53 -24.94 23.59 3.18
CA ARG A 53 -24.33 24.65 4.00
C ARG A 53 -22.89 24.32 4.46
N ARG A 54 -22.44 23.08 4.27
CA ARG A 54 -21.12 22.59 4.66
C ARG A 54 -20.16 22.48 3.46
N GLY A 55 -20.63 22.79 2.24
CA GLY A 55 -19.81 22.80 1.04
C GLY A 55 -20.33 21.91 -0.08
N VAL A 56 -19.39 21.42 -0.87
CA VAL A 56 -19.62 20.61 -2.08
C VAL A 56 -19.27 19.14 -1.74
N ARG A 57 -20.21 18.23 -1.97
CA ARG A 57 -20.01 16.79 -1.72
C ARG A 57 -20.48 15.96 -2.92
N PRO A 58 -19.82 14.83 -3.20
CA PRO A 58 -20.30 13.92 -4.21
C PRO A 58 -21.56 13.19 -3.72
N THR A 59 -22.52 12.97 -4.62
CA THR A 59 -23.57 11.97 -4.44
C THR A 59 -22.97 10.56 -4.48
N ALA A 60 -23.76 9.52 -4.19
CA ALA A 60 -23.31 8.14 -4.38
C ALA A 60 -22.87 7.87 -5.83
N ALA A 61 -23.62 8.41 -6.83
CA ALA A 61 -23.26 8.33 -8.24
C ALA A 61 -21.97 9.12 -8.54
N GLY A 62 -21.84 10.32 -7.96
CA GLY A 62 -20.64 11.15 -8.10
C GLY A 62 -19.39 10.51 -7.53
N ALA A 63 -19.47 9.92 -6.35
CA ALA A 63 -18.36 9.21 -5.75
C ALA A 63 -17.92 7.98 -6.59
N ALA A 64 -18.89 7.18 -7.05
CA ALA A 64 -18.62 6.04 -7.92
C ALA A 64 -17.98 6.48 -9.25
N LEU A 65 -18.52 7.51 -9.90
CA LEU A 65 -17.97 7.99 -11.17
C LEU A 65 -16.59 8.63 -10.99
N ALA A 66 -16.35 9.38 -9.89
CA ALA A 66 -15.04 9.96 -9.60
C ALA A 66 -13.97 8.86 -9.38
N ALA A 67 -14.31 7.77 -8.68
CA ALA A 67 -13.42 6.63 -8.51
C ALA A 67 -13.08 5.95 -9.86
N HIS A 68 -14.05 5.81 -10.76
CA HIS A 68 -13.81 5.31 -12.11
C HIS A 68 -13.04 6.30 -12.99
N ALA A 69 -13.29 7.60 -12.82
CA ALA A 69 -12.62 8.66 -13.59
C ALA A 69 -11.11 8.63 -13.38
N GLU A 70 -10.65 8.37 -12.17
CA GLU A 70 -9.21 8.27 -11.87
C GLU A 70 -8.54 7.16 -12.71
N GLY A 71 -9.13 5.96 -12.73
CA GLY A 71 -8.61 4.85 -13.53
C GLY A 71 -8.70 5.08 -15.05
N ILE A 72 -9.78 5.72 -15.53
CA ILE A 72 -9.94 6.03 -16.97
C ILE A 72 -8.89 7.04 -17.42
N LEU A 73 -8.72 8.14 -16.68
CA LEU A 73 -7.73 9.18 -16.98
C LEU A 73 -6.32 8.63 -16.93
N GLY A 74 -6.01 7.82 -15.89
CA GLY A 74 -4.72 7.16 -15.79
C GLY A 74 -4.41 6.26 -16.99
N ARG A 75 -5.40 5.52 -17.51
CA ARG A 75 -5.21 4.69 -18.71
C ARG A 75 -5.04 5.50 -20.00
N MET A 76 -5.63 6.68 -20.08
CA MET A 76 -5.39 7.59 -21.21
C MET A 76 -3.95 8.12 -21.17
N ASP A 77 -3.48 8.55 -20.00
CA ASP A 77 -2.09 8.96 -19.79
C ASP A 77 -1.11 7.83 -20.16
N ASP A 78 -1.44 6.58 -19.79
CA ASP A 78 -0.62 5.39 -20.11
C ASP A 78 -0.55 5.14 -21.63
N ALA A 79 -1.70 5.27 -22.31
CA ALA A 79 -1.75 5.09 -23.78
C ALA A 79 -0.95 6.18 -24.49
N GLU A 80 -1.03 7.43 -24.06
CA GLU A 80 -0.23 8.54 -24.59
C GLU A 80 1.26 8.31 -24.36
N ALA A 81 1.65 7.86 -23.15
CA ALA A 81 3.03 7.54 -22.82
C ALA A 81 3.57 6.36 -23.65
N GLU A 82 2.77 5.31 -23.87
CA GLU A 82 3.14 4.16 -24.70
C GLU A 82 3.34 4.56 -26.16
N VAL A 83 2.42 5.36 -26.71
CA VAL A 83 2.55 5.89 -28.07
C VAL A 83 3.78 6.78 -28.21
N ALA A 84 4.04 7.65 -27.24
CA ALA A 84 5.24 8.50 -27.21
C ALA A 84 6.53 7.67 -27.14
N ALA A 85 6.55 6.59 -26.36
CA ALA A 85 7.68 5.67 -26.26
C ALA A 85 7.95 4.94 -27.60
N ILE A 86 6.90 4.50 -28.29
CA ILE A 86 6.98 3.85 -29.61
C ILE A 86 7.48 4.86 -30.65
N ALA A 87 7.03 6.12 -30.59
CA ALA A 87 7.43 7.18 -31.51
C ALA A 87 8.89 7.65 -31.34
N GLY A 88 9.68 7.00 -30.46
CA GLY A 88 11.07 7.33 -30.18
C GLY A 88 11.28 8.37 -29.09
N GLY A 89 10.20 8.79 -28.43
CA GLY A 89 10.28 9.54 -27.18
C GLY A 89 10.82 8.65 -26.06
N ARG A 90 11.89 9.09 -25.39
CA ARG A 90 12.50 8.38 -24.25
C ARG A 90 11.72 8.66 -22.96
N GLY A 91 10.39 8.67 -23.01
CA GLY A 91 9.52 8.98 -21.89
C GLY A 91 8.51 7.86 -21.67
N GLY A 92 8.22 7.60 -20.44
CA GLY A 92 7.14 6.74 -19.96
C GLY A 92 6.94 7.04 -18.49
N ARG A 93 5.84 6.58 -17.92
CA ARG A 93 5.55 6.71 -16.50
C ARG A 93 5.36 5.32 -15.90
N LEU A 94 5.91 5.12 -14.70
CA LEU A 94 5.74 3.90 -13.91
C LEU A 94 5.23 4.29 -12.52
N ARG A 95 3.94 4.08 -12.28
CA ARG A 95 3.29 4.35 -11.00
C ARG A 95 3.29 3.07 -10.17
N ILE A 96 3.89 3.13 -9.01
CA ILE A 96 4.03 2.00 -8.09
C ILE A 96 3.36 2.36 -6.78
N ALA A 97 2.76 1.38 -6.10
CA ALA A 97 2.38 1.53 -4.71
C ALA A 97 2.89 0.35 -3.88
N SER A 98 3.16 0.58 -2.61
CA SER A 98 3.62 -0.45 -1.69
C SER A 98 3.10 -0.21 -0.28
N PHE A 99 3.04 -1.28 0.52
CA PHE A 99 2.82 -1.14 1.95
C PHE A 99 4.10 -0.56 2.64
N PRO A 100 3.96 0.11 3.80
CA PRO A 100 5.02 0.92 4.39
C PRO A 100 6.37 0.23 4.53
N THR A 101 6.42 -0.99 5.09
CA THR A 101 7.70 -1.68 5.32
C THR A 101 8.41 -2.11 4.02
N ALA A 102 7.68 -2.43 2.95
CA ALA A 102 8.29 -2.65 1.63
C ALA A 102 8.74 -1.33 1.00
N GLY A 103 7.97 -0.26 1.19
CA GLY A 103 8.32 1.10 0.78
C GLY A 103 9.63 1.57 1.37
N ALA A 104 9.87 1.27 2.66
CA ALA A 104 11.08 1.65 3.37
C ALA A 104 12.31 0.77 3.02
N THR A 105 12.13 -0.46 2.54
CA THR A 105 13.23 -1.44 2.39
C THR A 105 13.48 -1.86 0.95
N LEU A 106 12.50 -2.46 0.29
CA LEU A 106 12.66 -2.99 -1.06
C LEU A 106 12.64 -1.89 -2.12
N MET A 107 11.71 -0.93 -1.98
CA MET A 107 11.45 0.06 -3.02
C MET A 107 12.60 1.05 -3.26
N PRO A 108 13.35 1.56 -2.28
CA PRO A 108 14.43 2.50 -2.54
C PRO A 108 15.50 1.92 -3.45
N GLN A 109 15.91 0.67 -3.22
CA GLN A 109 16.88 -0.02 -4.05
C GLN A 109 16.30 -0.34 -5.44
N ALA A 110 15.02 -0.75 -5.51
CA ALA A 110 14.36 -1.05 -6.76
C ALA A 110 14.25 0.20 -7.65
N VAL A 111 13.81 1.31 -7.09
CA VAL A 111 13.70 2.59 -7.80
C VAL A 111 15.08 3.10 -8.26
N ALA A 112 16.10 3.01 -7.41
CA ALA A 112 17.45 3.43 -7.77
C ALA A 112 18.01 2.64 -8.95
N ARG A 113 17.92 1.30 -8.92
CA ARG A 113 18.39 0.43 -10.01
C ARG A 113 17.59 0.63 -11.30
N PHE A 114 16.26 0.74 -11.17
CA PHE A 114 15.39 0.97 -12.31
C PHE A 114 15.71 2.30 -13.01
N ARG A 115 15.83 3.40 -12.25
CA ARG A 115 16.15 4.72 -12.81
C ARG A 115 17.52 4.76 -13.50
N ALA A 116 18.49 4.01 -13.00
CA ALA A 116 19.80 3.88 -13.65
C ALA A 116 19.69 3.20 -15.04
N ALA A 117 18.83 2.20 -15.18
CA ALA A 117 18.57 1.48 -16.43
C ALA A 117 17.63 2.23 -17.39
N HIS A 118 16.71 3.02 -16.84
CA HIS A 118 15.65 3.72 -17.58
C HIS A 118 15.58 5.21 -17.19
N PRO A 119 16.61 6.04 -17.49
CA PRO A 119 16.67 7.44 -17.04
C PRO A 119 15.58 8.33 -17.63
N GLY A 120 14.93 7.91 -18.71
CA GLY A 120 13.83 8.64 -19.34
C GLY A 120 12.44 8.26 -18.82
N VAL A 121 12.31 7.29 -17.91
CA VAL A 121 11.02 6.89 -17.35
C VAL A 121 10.79 7.61 -16.01
N GLU A 122 9.68 8.33 -15.90
CA GLU A 122 9.24 8.91 -14.63
C GLU A 122 8.71 7.81 -13.71
N VAL A 123 9.26 7.71 -12.50
CA VAL A 123 8.81 6.74 -11.49
C VAL A 123 8.16 7.48 -10.33
N SER A 124 6.94 7.11 -10.00
CA SER A 124 6.24 7.57 -8.80
C SER A 124 5.96 6.40 -7.86
N LEU A 125 6.08 6.64 -6.55
CA LEU A 125 5.81 5.67 -5.49
C LEU A 125 4.76 6.25 -4.53
N ALA A 126 3.65 5.53 -4.36
CA ALA A 126 2.65 5.80 -3.35
C ALA A 126 2.74 4.77 -2.21
N GLU A 127 2.27 5.14 -1.02
CA GLU A 127 2.23 4.28 0.13
C GLU A 127 0.78 4.03 0.57
N GLY A 128 0.49 2.84 1.05
CA GLY A 128 -0.80 2.48 1.63
C GLY A 128 -0.86 1.00 2.02
N GLU A 129 -1.83 0.65 2.86
CA GLU A 129 -2.05 -0.75 3.23
C GLU A 129 -2.51 -1.59 2.04
N SER A 130 -2.15 -2.87 2.04
CA SER A 130 -2.45 -3.80 0.94
C SER A 130 -3.93 -3.82 0.54
N GLU A 131 -4.83 -3.70 1.50
CA GLU A 131 -6.28 -3.67 1.28
C GLU A 131 -6.75 -2.36 0.61
N GLN A 132 -6.02 -1.26 0.79
CA GLN A 132 -6.31 0.05 0.20
C GLN A 132 -5.76 0.17 -1.22
N ILE A 133 -4.55 -0.34 -1.47
CA ILE A 133 -3.88 -0.20 -2.77
C ILE A 133 -4.32 -1.27 -3.78
N ALA A 134 -4.75 -2.46 -3.35
CA ALA A 134 -5.20 -3.51 -4.24
C ALA A 134 -6.41 -3.14 -5.12
N PRO A 135 -7.48 -2.48 -4.62
CA PRO A 135 -8.55 -1.97 -5.47
C PRO A 135 -8.09 -0.92 -6.47
N ARG A 136 -7.15 -0.07 -6.10
CA ARG A 136 -6.60 1.00 -6.94
C ARG A 136 -5.77 0.45 -8.11
N LEU A 137 -5.06 -0.68 -7.92
CA LEU A 137 -4.43 -1.37 -9.04
C LEU A 137 -5.48 -1.85 -10.07
N ARG A 138 -6.62 -2.39 -9.60
CA ARG A 138 -7.70 -2.82 -10.50
C ARG A 138 -8.34 -1.65 -11.23
N ALA A 139 -8.40 -0.48 -10.60
CA ALA A 139 -8.87 0.76 -11.21
C ALA A 139 -7.89 1.33 -12.25
N GLY A 140 -6.61 0.90 -12.25
CA GLY A 140 -5.58 1.37 -13.17
C GLY A 140 -4.79 2.57 -12.65
N ASP A 141 -4.82 2.85 -11.33
CA ASP A 141 -4.04 3.94 -10.74
C ASP A 141 -2.54 3.62 -10.71
N PHE A 142 -2.18 2.34 -10.77
CA PHE A 142 -0.81 1.84 -10.68
C PHE A 142 -0.56 0.76 -11.72
N GLU A 143 0.67 0.67 -12.21
CA GLU A 143 1.16 -0.43 -13.07
C GLU A 143 1.64 -1.61 -12.23
N ILE A 144 2.22 -1.33 -11.04
CA ILE A 144 2.73 -2.33 -10.11
C ILE A 144 2.30 -1.96 -8.70
N VAL A 145 1.87 -2.94 -7.93
CA VAL A 145 1.72 -2.79 -6.48
C VAL A 145 2.46 -3.90 -5.75
N ILE A 146 3.03 -3.58 -4.59
CA ILE A 146 3.62 -4.55 -3.67
C ILE A 146 2.64 -4.76 -2.54
N LEU A 147 2.21 -6.00 -2.39
CA LEU A 147 1.19 -6.42 -1.44
C LEU A 147 1.73 -7.52 -0.52
N PHE A 148 1.08 -7.72 0.60
CA PHE A 148 1.27 -8.91 1.41
C PHE A 148 -0.06 -9.54 1.81
N GLU A 149 -0.03 -10.83 2.12
CA GLU A 149 -1.13 -11.56 2.72
C GLU A 149 -0.62 -12.59 3.72
N PHE A 150 -1.46 -12.99 4.66
CA PHE A 150 -1.22 -14.12 5.55
C PHE A 150 -1.94 -15.35 5.02
N VAL A 151 -1.28 -16.51 5.00
CA VAL A 151 -1.87 -17.75 4.51
C VAL A 151 -3.07 -18.15 5.36
N GLY A 152 -4.20 -18.43 4.71
CA GLY A 152 -5.43 -18.86 5.37
C GLY A 152 -6.23 -17.73 6.03
N VAL A 153 -5.93 -16.48 5.74
CA VAL A 153 -6.56 -15.31 6.34
C VAL A 153 -7.09 -14.35 5.29
N GLY A 154 -8.40 -14.08 5.33
CA GLY A 154 -9.06 -13.08 4.49
C GLY A 154 -9.27 -13.51 3.04
N GLU A 155 -9.78 -12.59 2.22
CA GLU A 155 -9.86 -12.75 0.78
C GLU A 155 -8.48 -12.67 0.15
N ARG A 156 -8.25 -13.45 -0.90
CA ARG A 156 -7.00 -13.36 -1.68
C ARG A 156 -6.94 -12.00 -2.37
N LEU A 157 -6.09 -11.11 -1.86
CA LEU A 157 -5.91 -9.74 -2.40
C LEU A 157 -5.54 -9.74 -3.89
N GLY A 158 -4.83 -10.76 -4.36
CA GLY A 158 -4.41 -10.94 -5.74
C GLY A 158 -5.50 -11.43 -6.70
N ALA A 159 -6.76 -11.61 -6.28
CA ALA A 159 -7.84 -12.03 -7.18
C ALA A 159 -8.03 -11.03 -8.33
N GLY A 160 -8.03 -11.53 -9.58
CA GLY A 160 -8.14 -10.69 -10.78
C GLY A 160 -6.87 -9.94 -11.19
N MET A 161 -5.74 -10.17 -10.52
CA MET A 161 -4.41 -9.60 -10.84
C MET A 161 -3.46 -10.69 -11.35
N ARG A 162 -2.37 -10.26 -11.97
CA ARG A 162 -1.21 -11.13 -12.24
C ARG A 162 -0.25 -10.98 -11.08
N ARG A 163 0.06 -12.08 -10.41
CA ARG A 163 0.84 -12.12 -9.17
C ARG A 163 2.26 -12.63 -9.43
N PHE A 164 3.24 -12.04 -8.75
CA PHE A 164 4.66 -12.38 -8.79
C PHE A 164 5.19 -12.48 -7.36
N GLU A 165 5.48 -13.69 -6.89
CA GLU A 165 6.00 -13.91 -5.56
C GLU A 165 7.36 -13.24 -5.40
N LEU A 166 7.59 -12.59 -4.26
CA LEU A 166 8.83 -11.90 -3.92
C LEU A 166 9.56 -12.59 -2.77
N LEU A 167 9.00 -12.58 -1.56
CA LEU A 167 9.63 -13.20 -0.39
C LEU A 167 8.62 -13.57 0.68
N ASP A 168 9.06 -14.43 1.59
CA ASP A 168 8.43 -14.72 2.86
C ASP A 168 8.98 -13.76 3.91
N ASP A 169 8.11 -13.12 4.66
CA ASP A 169 8.43 -12.11 5.66
C ASP A 169 7.89 -12.54 7.03
N PRO A 170 8.69 -13.29 7.80
CA PRO A 170 8.28 -13.77 9.12
C PRO A 170 8.16 -12.64 10.11
N LEU A 171 7.21 -12.77 11.06
CA LEU A 171 7.09 -11.90 12.21
C LEU A 171 7.98 -12.40 13.33
N HIS A 172 8.81 -11.54 13.89
CA HIS A 172 9.68 -11.82 15.01
C HIS A 172 9.18 -11.16 16.28
N LEU A 173 9.38 -11.84 17.40
CA LEU A 173 9.09 -11.28 18.71
C LEU A 173 10.18 -10.28 19.10
N ALA A 174 9.77 -9.06 19.41
CA ALA A 174 10.59 -8.04 20.02
C ALA A 174 10.30 -7.95 21.52
N LEU A 175 11.37 -7.97 22.32
CA LEU A 175 11.36 -7.92 23.79
C LEU A 175 12.35 -6.86 24.26
N PRO A 176 12.15 -6.21 25.42
CA PRO A 176 13.22 -5.46 26.10
C PRO A 176 14.48 -6.33 26.26
N ALA A 177 15.66 -5.75 26.17
CA ALA A 177 16.91 -6.51 26.23
C ALA A 177 17.04 -7.36 27.49
N GLU A 178 16.59 -6.82 28.62
CA GLU A 178 16.66 -7.48 29.95
C GLU A 178 15.40 -8.31 30.29
N HIS A 179 14.50 -8.52 29.33
CA HIS A 179 13.27 -9.27 29.57
C HIS A 179 13.57 -10.73 29.94
N PRO A 180 12.91 -11.33 30.95
CA PRO A 180 13.18 -12.71 31.37
C PRO A 180 13.04 -13.76 30.27
N LEU A 181 12.15 -13.53 29.32
CA LEU A 181 11.96 -14.39 28.16
C LEU A 181 13.05 -14.22 27.08
N ALA A 182 13.86 -13.15 27.12
CA ALA A 182 14.88 -12.90 26.10
C ALA A 182 15.98 -13.99 26.06
N SER A 183 16.28 -14.59 27.18
CA SER A 183 17.30 -15.68 27.33
C SER A 183 16.74 -17.10 27.11
N ARG A 184 15.42 -17.26 27.00
CA ARG A 184 14.78 -18.57 26.84
C ARG A 184 15.18 -19.21 25.51
N ARG A 185 15.57 -20.49 25.52
CA ARG A 185 16.01 -21.19 24.30
C ARG A 185 14.89 -21.32 23.25
N LYS A 186 13.70 -21.63 23.71
CA LYS A 186 12.47 -21.74 22.87
C LYS A 186 11.39 -20.84 23.43
N LEU A 187 10.72 -20.13 22.54
CA LEU A 187 9.62 -19.25 22.87
C LEU A 187 8.41 -19.64 22.05
N ARG A 188 7.29 -19.80 22.72
CA ARG A 188 5.98 -20.02 22.09
C ARG A 188 5.10 -18.80 22.27
N LEU A 189 4.09 -18.67 21.44
CA LEU A 189 3.14 -17.57 21.54
C LEU A 189 2.39 -17.60 22.89
N GLU A 190 2.10 -18.80 23.42
CA GLU A 190 1.45 -19.00 24.72
C GLU A 190 2.25 -18.44 25.90
N ASP A 191 3.58 -18.39 25.79
CA ASP A 191 4.47 -17.82 26.83
C ASP A 191 4.25 -16.31 27.02
N LEU A 192 3.57 -15.65 26.05
CA LEU A 192 3.32 -14.22 26.05
C LEU A 192 1.92 -13.84 26.58
N ARG A 193 1.15 -14.79 27.09
CA ARG A 193 -0.23 -14.61 27.58
C ARG A 193 -0.37 -13.48 28.58
N GLU A 194 0.57 -13.36 29.52
CA GLU A 194 0.53 -12.36 30.58
C GLU A 194 1.24 -11.05 30.23
N GLN A 195 1.78 -10.95 29.00
CA GLN A 195 2.50 -9.77 28.59
C GLN A 195 1.53 -8.67 28.10
N SER A 196 1.90 -7.41 28.31
CA SER A 196 1.33 -6.29 27.59
C SER A 196 1.84 -6.26 26.15
N TRP A 197 0.99 -5.83 25.22
CA TRP A 197 1.33 -5.84 23.80
C TRP A 197 1.38 -4.42 23.23
N VAL A 198 2.36 -4.21 22.36
CA VAL A 198 2.43 -3.08 21.45
C VAL A 198 2.22 -3.64 20.03
N GLN A 199 1.28 -3.10 19.29
CA GLN A 199 0.99 -3.57 17.93
C GLN A 199 0.69 -2.42 16.97
N THR A 200 0.52 -2.70 15.69
CA THR A 200 -0.05 -1.76 14.73
C THR A 200 -1.54 -1.51 15.04
N SER A 201 -2.14 -0.48 14.44
CA SER A 201 -3.56 -0.17 14.63
C SER A 201 -4.45 -1.40 14.42
N ALA A 202 -5.54 -1.50 15.17
CA ALA A 202 -6.46 -2.65 15.10
C ALA A 202 -7.03 -2.89 13.69
N ALA A 203 -7.09 -1.84 12.85
CA ALA A 203 -7.49 -1.95 11.45
C ALA A 203 -6.43 -2.61 10.54
N SER A 204 -5.17 -2.69 10.99
CA SER A 204 -4.07 -3.26 10.21
C SER A 204 -4.23 -4.76 10.00
N PRO A 205 -3.92 -5.30 8.81
CA PRO A 205 -3.89 -6.74 8.56
C PRO A 205 -2.94 -7.48 9.51
N CYS A 206 -1.81 -6.86 9.89
CA CYS A 206 -0.84 -7.42 10.82
C CYS A 206 -1.44 -7.58 12.22
N ALA A 207 -2.06 -6.53 12.77
CA ALA A 207 -2.72 -6.57 14.09
C ALA A 207 -3.81 -7.65 14.13
N ARG A 208 -4.69 -7.68 13.13
CA ARG A 208 -5.74 -8.70 13.03
C ARG A 208 -5.17 -10.12 12.99
N HIS A 209 -4.04 -10.32 12.31
CA HIS A 209 -3.40 -11.63 12.26
C HIS A 209 -2.75 -12.01 13.59
N VAL A 210 -2.08 -11.07 14.28
CA VAL A 210 -1.50 -11.27 15.60
C VAL A 210 -2.58 -11.66 16.62
N VAL A 211 -3.67 -10.89 16.70
CA VAL A 211 -4.80 -11.19 17.60
C VAL A 211 -5.37 -12.58 17.33
N ARG A 212 -5.60 -12.93 16.06
CA ARG A 212 -6.09 -14.27 15.68
C ARG A 212 -5.10 -15.38 16.09
N SER A 213 -3.80 -15.14 15.94
CA SER A 213 -2.76 -16.10 16.37
C SER A 213 -2.77 -16.29 17.87
N CYS A 214 -2.96 -15.21 18.64
CA CYS A 214 -3.09 -15.28 20.10
C CYS A 214 -4.37 -16.04 20.51
N HIS A 215 -5.50 -15.81 19.84
CA HIS A 215 -6.72 -16.60 20.08
C HIS A 215 -6.53 -18.09 19.80
N ALA A 216 -5.84 -18.42 18.71
CA ALA A 216 -5.51 -19.81 18.39
C ALA A 216 -4.57 -20.45 19.43
N ALA A 217 -3.73 -19.63 20.10
CA ALA A 217 -2.88 -20.01 21.23
C ALA A 217 -3.63 -19.96 22.57
N GLY A 218 -4.94 -19.72 22.58
CA GLY A 218 -5.83 -19.80 23.75
C GLY A 218 -5.79 -18.57 24.66
N PHE A 219 -5.45 -17.36 24.15
CA PHE A 219 -5.51 -16.14 24.93
C PHE A 219 -5.82 -14.92 24.09
N GLU A 220 -6.35 -13.86 24.76
CA GLU A 220 -6.56 -12.53 24.21
C GLU A 220 -5.35 -11.66 24.53
N PRO A 221 -4.69 -11.00 23.55
CA PRO A 221 -3.57 -10.11 23.82
C PRO A 221 -4.04 -8.83 24.51
N ARG A 222 -3.38 -8.43 25.60
CA ARG A 222 -3.63 -7.17 26.28
C ARG A 222 -2.92 -6.03 25.58
N VAL A 223 -3.54 -5.44 24.56
CA VAL A 223 -2.96 -4.34 23.78
C VAL A 223 -2.98 -3.06 24.61
N SER A 224 -1.80 -2.54 24.94
CA SER A 224 -1.61 -1.33 25.71
C SER A 224 -1.34 -0.12 24.82
N PHE A 225 -0.70 -0.32 23.68
CA PHE A 225 -0.37 0.76 22.74
C PHE A 225 -0.48 0.30 21.30
N GLU A 226 -0.88 1.24 20.42
CA GLU A 226 -0.95 1.05 18.98
C GLU A 226 -0.09 2.09 18.26
N SER A 227 0.68 1.67 17.25
CA SER A 227 1.42 2.54 16.33
C SER A 227 1.69 1.81 15.02
N ASP A 228 1.38 2.44 13.88
CA ASP A 228 1.69 1.90 12.57
C ASP A 228 3.15 2.10 12.14
N ASP A 229 3.91 2.87 12.93
CA ASP A 229 5.36 3.02 12.76
C ASP A 229 6.14 2.01 13.62
N TYR A 230 6.81 1.07 12.97
CA TYR A 230 7.60 0.06 13.67
C TYR A 230 8.83 0.60 14.41
N GLN A 231 9.32 1.80 14.11
CA GLN A 231 10.36 2.44 14.92
C GLN A 231 9.79 2.89 16.27
N THR A 232 8.59 3.45 16.26
CA THR A 232 7.83 3.76 17.48
C THR A 232 7.51 2.49 18.28
N VAL A 233 7.07 1.41 17.61
CA VAL A 233 6.85 0.10 18.26
C VAL A 233 8.12 -0.39 18.95
N GLN A 234 9.28 -0.37 18.27
CA GLN A 234 10.55 -0.75 18.88
C GLN A 234 10.90 0.14 20.09
N GLY A 235 10.64 1.45 19.99
CA GLY A 235 10.88 2.39 21.11
C GLY A 235 10.03 2.07 22.34
N LEU A 236 8.75 1.75 22.14
CA LEU A 236 7.84 1.36 23.23
C LEU A 236 8.24 0.03 23.86
N VAL A 237 8.66 -0.95 23.04
CA VAL A 237 9.21 -2.23 23.53
C VAL A 237 10.47 -1.99 24.36
N ALA A 238 11.41 -1.17 23.87
CA ALA A 238 12.65 -0.82 24.59
C ALA A 238 12.37 -0.17 25.95
N ALA A 239 11.32 0.66 26.02
CA ALA A 239 10.88 1.29 27.26
C ALA A 239 10.18 0.31 28.24
N GLY A 240 10.03 -0.96 27.89
CA GLY A 240 9.40 -1.96 28.75
C GLY A 240 7.88 -1.88 28.82
N VAL A 241 7.24 -1.17 27.90
CA VAL A 241 5.78 -0.97 27.88
C VAL A 241 5.04 -2.23 27.48
N GLY A 242 5.68 -3.10 26.68
CA GLY A 242 5.12 -4.37 26.23
C GLY A 242 6.04 -5.11 25.28
N VAL A 243 5.50 -6.18 24.69
CA VAL A 243 6.16 -7.00 23.66
C VAL A 243 5.47 -6.76 22.31
N ALA A 244 6.15 -7.05 21.20
CA ALA A 244 5.57 -6.88 19.88
C ALA A 244 5.97 -8.01 18.92
N LEU A 245 5.13 -8.31 17.92
CA LEU A 245 5.52 -9.07 16.75
C LEU A 245 5.81 -8.10 15.60
N ILE A 246 7.05 -8.10 15.13
CA ILE A 246 7.57 -7.17 14.11
C ILE A 246 7.98 -7.98 12.88
N PRO A 247 7.51 -7.61 11.68
CA PRO A 247 7.93 -8.26 10.43
C PRO A 247 9.43 -8.09 10.16
N GLN A 248 10.05 -9.09 9.54
CA GLN A 248 11.48 -9.05 9.18
C GLN A 248 11.86 -7.80 8.37
N LEU A 249 11.01 -7.38 7.43
CA LEU A 249 11.25 -6.15 6.64
C LEU A 249 11.30 -4.88 7.52
N ALA A 250 10.64 -4.86 8.67
CA ALA A 250 10.70 -3.73 9.61
C ALA A 250 11.94 -3.78 10.54
N LEU A 251 12.77 -4.80 10.42
CA LEU A 251 13.98 -5.03 11.22
C LEU A 251 15.27 -4.67 10.47
N SER A 252 15.18 -3.90 9.39
CA SER A 252 16.36 -3.32 8.71
C SER A 252 17.21 -2.45 9.64
N THR A 253 16.58 -1.88 10.64
CA THR A 253 17.24 -1.17 11.76
C THR A 253 16.64 -1.67 13.07
N VAL A 254 17.46 -2.27 13.90
CA VAL A 254 17.06 -2.79 15.20
C VAL A 254 17.71 -1.96 16.31
N ARG A 255 16.93 -1.53 17.29
CA ARG A 255 17.43 -0.82 18.47
C ARG A 255 18.30 -1.73 19.31
N PRO A 256 19.41 -1.25 19.90
CA PRO A 256 20.33 -2.07 20.71
C PRO A 256 19.71 -2.51 22.05
N ASP A 257 18.68 -1.82 22.51
CA ASP A 257 18.00 -2.01 23.80
C ASP A 257 16.79 -2.97 23.70
N ILE A 258 16.63 -3.66 22.57
CA ILE A 258 15.66 -4.76 22.40
C ILE A 258 16.36 -6.07 21.99
N ARG A 259 15.63 -7.18 22.11
CA ARG A 259 16.02 -8.49 21.59
C ARG A 259 14.97 -8.98 20.63
N ILE A 260 15.42 -9.44 19.47
CA ILE A 260 14.57 -10.03 18.43
C ILE A 260 14.69 -11.56 18.54
N ARG A 261 13.56 -12.24 18.59
CA ARG A 261 13.48 -13.69 18.76
C ARG A 261 12.43 -14.30 17.83
N SER A 262 12.71 -15.46 17.30
CA SER A 262 11.73 -16.26 16.57
C SER A 262 10.85 -17.05 17.53
N LEU A 263 9.61 -17.32 17.13
CA LEU A 263 8.70 -18.21 17.87
C LEU A 263 8.83 -19.66 17.38
N ASP A 264 8.69 -20.62 18.30
CA ASP A 264 8.65 -22.06 18.04
C ASP A 264 7.20 -22.56 18.20
N PRO A 265 6.63 -23.38 17.30
CA PRO A 265 7.32 -24.03 16.18
C PRO A 265 7.51 -23.13 14.95
N ARG A 266 6.73 -22.08 14.77
CA ARG A 266 6.89 -21.12 13.66
C ARG A 266 6.26 -19.78 14.01
N SER A 267 6.96 -18.70 13.68
CA SER A 267 6.38 -17.35 13.65
C SER A 267 5.34 -17.22 12.54
N PRO A 268 4.32 -16.36 12.69
CA PRO A 268 3.48 -15.96 11.57
C PRO A 268 4.30 -15.40 10.42
N VAL A 269 3.89 -15.69 9.18
CA VAL A 269 4.63 -15.27 7.97
C VAL A 269 3.71 -14.51 7.03
N ARG A 270 4.13 -13.30 6.64
CA ARG A 270 3.53 -12.56 5.52
C ARG A 270 4.11 -13.10 4.20
N LYS A 271 3.25 -13.37 3.23
CA LYS A 271 3.66 -13.66 1.85
C LYS A 271 3.66 -12.35 1.08
N VAL A 272 4.84 -11.87 0.70
CA VAL A 272 5.02 -10.61 -0.04
C VAL A 272 5.08 -10.91 -1.53
N PHE A 273 4.32 -10.16 -2.32
CA PHE A 273 4.25 -10.32 -3.76
C PHE A 273 4.04 -8.99 -4.48
N ALA A 274 4.54 -8.89 -5.71
CA ALA A 274 4.16 -7.84 -6.63
C ALA A 274 2.91 -8.26 -7.41
N ALA A 275 2.08 -7.30 -7.78
CA ALA A 275 0.93 -7.54 -8.63
C ALA A 275 0.82 -6.48 -9.73
N THR A 276 0.30 -6.91 -10.90
CA THR A 276 -0.04 -6.05 -12.04
C THR A 276 -1.47 -6.31 -12.48
N PRO A 277 -2.14 -5.37 -13.17
CA PRO A 277 -3.47 -5.61 -13.71
C PRO A 277 -3.44 -6.80 -14.67
N ARG A 278 -4.43 -7.72 -14.56
CA ARG A 278 -4.45 -8.94 -15.40
C ARG A 278 -4.65 -8.63 -16.89
N ALA A 279 -5.46 -7.62 -17.18
CA ALA A 279 -5.81 -7.23 -18.55
C ALA A 279 -4.78 -6.32 -19.23
N ALA A 280 -3.86 -5.71 -18.47
CA ALA A 280 -2.85 -4.84 -19.04
C ALA A 280 -1.69 -5.65 -19.65
N ALA A 281 -1.15 -5.15 -20.75
CA ALA A 281 0.12 -5.66 -21.28
C ALA A 281 1.25 -5.34 -20.29
N VAL A 282 2.18 -6.26 -20.12
CA VAL A 282 3.40 -6.01 -19.35
C VAL A 282 4.36 -5.23 -20.26
N THR A 283 4.46 -3.94 -20.04
CA THR A 283 5.41 -3.09 -20.79
C THR A 283 6.85 -3.45 -20.43
N PRO A 284 7.85 -3.11 -21.27
CA PRO A 284 9.27 -3.34 -20.94
C PRO A 284 9.67 -2.73 -19.59
N ALA A 285 9.17 -1.54 -19.27
CA ALA A 285 9.42 -0.88 -17.98
C ALA A 285 8.88 -1.69 -16.79
N VAL A 286 7.64 -2.18 -16.89
CA VAL A 286 7.03 -3.06 -15.87
C VAL A 286 7.82 -4.35 -15.72
N ALA A 287 8.21 -5.00 -16.83
CA ALA A 287 8.99 -6.23 -16.81
C ALA A 287 10.34 -6.02 -16.10
N THR A 288 11.08 -4.95 -16.45
CA THR A 288 12.36 -4.63 -15.81
C THR A 288 12.18 -4.37 -14.31
N MET A 289 11.17 -3.61 -13.89
CA MET A 289 10.93 -3.36 -12.47
C MET A 289 10.62 -4.66 -11.72
N LEU A 290 9.82 -5.56 -12.28
CA LEU A 290 9.52 -6.85 -11.67
C LEU A 290 10.78 -7.72 -11.51
N ASP A 291 11.68 -7.72 -12.49
CA ASP A 291 12.94 -8.48 -12.42
C ASP A 291 13.88 -7.89 -11.36
N VAL A 292 13.97 -6.56 -11.28
CA VAL A 292 14.72 -5.86 -10.21
C VAL A 292 14.17 -6.19 -8.84
N LEU A 293 12.85 -6.16 -8.67
CA LEU A 293 12.19 -6.51 -7.40
C LEU A 293 12.48 -7.96 -6.99
N ARG A 294 12.43 -8.90 -7.92
CA ARG A 294 12.76 -10.32 -7.65
C ARG A 294 14.20 -10.51 -7.20
N GLU A 295 15.15 -9.81 -7.83
CA GLU A 295 16.56 -9.88 -7.46
C GLU A 295 16.79 -9.33 -6.05
N ILE A 296 16.23 -8.13 -5.74
CA ILE A 296 16.36 -7.52 -4.43
C ILE A 296 15.72 -8.40 -3.35
N SER A 297 14.55 -8.99 -3.63
CA SER A 297 13.85 -9.85 -2.68
C SER A 297 14.63 -11.13 -2.37
N ARG A 298 15.31 -11.73 -3.35
CA ARG A 298 16.22 -12.88 -3.11
C ARG A 298 17.36 -12.49 -2.19
N ASN A 299 18.03 -11.38 -2.47
CA ASN A 299 19.13 -10.91 -1.64
C ASN A 299 18.69 -10.59 -0.20
N ALA A 300 17.48 -10.04 -0.02
CA ALA A 300 16.92 -9.78 1.30
C ALA A 300 16.58 -11.08 2.07
N ALA A 301 16.10 -12.10 1.37
CA ALA A 301 15.83 -13.42 1.98
C ALA A 301 17.13 -14.12 2.39
N ASP A 302 18.18 -14.08 1.56
CA ASP A 302 19.48 -14.68 1.84
C ASP A 302 20.20 -13.99 3.02
N ALA A 303 20.05 -12.68 3.17
CA ALA A 303 20.61 -11.94 4.31
C ALA A 303 19.90 -12.20 5.65
N ALA A 304 18.68 -12.75 5.61
CA ALA A 304 17.88 -13.06 6.79
C ALA A 304 17.99 -14.53 7.24
N ALA A 305 18.61 -15.41 6.44
CA ALA A 305 18.81 -16.84 6.70
C ALA A 305 20.10 -17.10 7.51
#